data_9d91a577c22117717fe89b8f913e5320
#
_entry.id   9d91a577c22117717fe89b8f913e5320
#
_cell.length_a   1.000
_cell.length_b   1.000
_cell.length_c   1.000
_cell.angle_alpha   90.00
_cell.angle_beta   90.00
_cell.angle_gamma   90.00
#
_symmetry.space_group_name_H-M   'P 1'
#
loop_
_entity.id
_entity.type
_entity.pdbx_description
1 polymer ?
#
loop_
_entity_poly.entity_id
_entity_poly.type
_entity_poly.pdbx_seq_one_letter_code
_entity_poly.pdbx_strand_id
1 'polypeptide(L)'
;MAGKLGKFQMVGFQHWKGLTKENHLGSIFQLAPQKATNLMVQLLAYYRGKTLDTFLNQFPTKEFENDNEYYWDVIGSSRRNIPLVEARDENGTVVTDASGMIGAGTAPFYLVFPEDWFADGEYIVGNLNEIYQFRILGDPRMEGTNAVYKVELAGGNTTGVPAERLLAGERFSVEAAFVEKELSRKVGDVRFTSPVSMRNEWSVVRIQHKVPGSMLDKKLAVGIPVVKETEGRHTKSVATMWMHNVDWEVEQQFSEYKNNALAFGRSNRNANGEYMNFGKSGNVIKTGAGLFEQMEVANTMYYNTFSLKLLEDALYELSASKLDFGDRYFLIKTGERGAIQFHKEVLKTVSGWTQFVLDNSSMGVIQKTQSKLHQNSLSAGFQFVEYKAPNGVRVKIDVDPFYDDPVRNKILHPNGGVAFSYRYDIMYIGTMDQPNIFKCKIKGDNEYRGYQWGLRNPFTGQKGNPYMSFDEDSAVIHRMATLGICVLDPTRTMSLIPAILQG
;
A
#
# COMPACT_ATOMS: atom_id res chain seq x y z
N MET A 1 -17.54 24.24 -26.20
CA MET A 1 -18.95 24.09 -26.64
C MET A 1 -19.85 24.17 -25.40
N ALA A 2 -20.60 25.26 -25.23
CA ALA A 2 -21.60 25.36 -24.18
C ALA A 2 -22.84 24.59 -24.64
N GLY A 3 -23.09 23.44 -24.04
CA GLY A 3 -24.28 22.66 -24.30
C GLY A 3 -25.53 23.41 -23.81
N LYS A 4 -26.40 23.78 -24.70
CA LYS A 4 -27.74 24.26 -24.36
C LYS A 4 -28.58 23.11 -23.87
N LEU A 5 -28.71 22.95 -22.56
CA LEU A 5 -29.72 22.09 -21.96
C LEU A 5 -31.01 22.86 -21.80
N GLY A 6 -31.79 22.99 -22.89
CA GLY A 6 -33.12 23.58 -22.86
C GLY A 6 -33.19 25.03 -22.33
N LYS A 7 -34.14 25.30 -21.43
CA LYS A 7 -34.31 26.63 -20.77
C LYS A 7 -33.42 26.81 -19.53
N PHE A 8 -32.54 25.87 -19.22
CA PHE A 8 -31.66 25.91 -18.06
C PHE A 8 -30.35 26.59 -18.42
N GLN A 9 -30.03 27.70 -17.80
CA GLN A 9 -28.74 28.37 -17.94
C GLN A 9 -27.95 28.23 -16.65
N MET A 10 -26.71 27.72 -16.74
CA MET A 10 -25.77 27.88 -15.67
C MET A 10 -25.26 29.32 -15.63
N VAL A 11 -25.65 30.07 -14.62
CA VAL A 11 -25.16 31.42 -14.36
C VAL A 11 -23.94 31.33 -13.50
N GLY A 12 -22.75 31.52 -14.08
CA GLY A 12 -21.50 31.64 -13.34
C GLY A 12 -21.45 32.97 -12.57
N PHE A 13 -20.76 33.00 -11.44
CA PHE A 13 -20.48 34.23 -10.70
C PHE A 13 -19.39 35.01 -11.44
N GLN A 14 -19.80 36.06 -12.18
CA GLN A 14 -18.90 36.84 -13.05
C GLN A 14 -17.78 37.58 -12.30
N HIS A 15 -17.94 37.81 -11.00
CA HIS A 15 -16.96 38.50 -10.16
C HIS A 15 -15.82 37.65 -9.61
N TRP A 16 -15.91 36.34 -9.76
CA TRP A 16 -14.92 35.40 -9.25
C TRP A 16 -14.36 34.51 -10.34
N LYS A 17 -13.20 34.87 -10.85
CA LYS A 17 -12.44 34.05 -11.81
C LYS A 17 -11.41 33.22 -11.05
N GLY A 18 -11.74 31.94 -10.78
CA GLY A 18 -10.83 30.97 -10.18
C GLY A 18 -10.82 31.00 -8.65
N LEU A 19 -10.03 30.07 -8.07
CA LEU A 19 -9.77 29.94 -6.65
C LEU A 19 -8.65 30.90 -6.25
N THR A 20 -8.98 32.02 -5.61
CA THR A 20 -8.02 32.94 -5.01
C THR A 20 -8.15 32.85 -3.47
N LYS A 21 -7.13 33.31 -2.75
CA LYS A 21 -7.18 33.38 -1.28
C LYS A 21 -8.30 34.29 -0.76
N GLU A 22 -8.81 35.18 -1.61
CA GLU A 22 -9.83 36.19 -1.30
C GLU A 22 -11.23 35.81 -1.81
N ASN A 23 -11.30 34.94 -2.82
CA ASN A 23 -12.56 34.50 -3.42
C ASN A 23 -13.17 33.34 -2.65
N HIS A 24 -13.69 33.67 -1.52
CA HIS A 24 -14.21 32.70 -0.59
C HIS A 24 -15.75 32.65 -0.62
N LEU A 25 -16.31 31.48 -0.35
CA LEU A 25 -17.75 31.24 -0.34
C LEU A 25 -18.51 32.21 0.56
N GLY A 26 -17.95 32.59 1.72
CA GLY A 26 -18.52 33.57 2.61
C GLY A 26 -18.55 35.01 2.02
N SER A 27 -17.56 35.39 1.21
CA SER A 27 -17.58 36.67 0.51
C SER A 27 -18.70 36.72 -0.54
N ILE A 28 -18.97 35.62 -1.23
CA ILE A 28 -20.10 35.47 -2.15
C ILE A 28 -21.43 35.67 -1.40
N PHE A 29 -21.58 35.06 -0.24
CA PHE A 29 -22.79 35.18 0.57
C PHE A 29 -23.00 36.60 1.14
N GLN A 30 -21.93 37.32 1.41
CA GLN A 30 -22.03 38.72 1.83
C GLN A 30 -22.41 39.70 0.69
N LEU A 31 -21.81 39.47 -0.48
CA LEU A 31 -22.03 40.36 -1.64
C LEU A 31 -23.32 40.07 -2.38
N ALA A 32 -23.77 38.83 -2.37
CA ALA A 32 -24.97 38.39 -3.07
C ALA A 32 -25.74 37.34 -2.25
N PRO A 33 -26.29 37.72 -1.08
CA PRO A 33 -26.98 36.77 -0.19
C PRO A 33 -28.21 36.14 -0.84
N GLN A 34 -28.84 36.78 -1.78
CA GLN A 34 -29.96 36.25 -2.56
C GLN A 34 -29.59 35.04 -3.44
N LYS A 35 -28.29 34.81 -3.71
CA LYS A 35 -27.80 33.66 -4.50
C LYS A 35 -27.45 32.46 -3.62
N ALA A 36 -27.37 32.64 -2.32
CA ALA A 36 -27.06 31.59 -1.36
C ALA A 36 -28.34 30.88 -0.94
N THR A 37 -28.55 29.68 -1.44
CA THR A 37 -29.63 28.78 -1.00
C THR A 37 -29.10 27.70 -0.09
N ASN A 38 -29.91 27.24 0.87
CA ASN A 38 -29.55 26.12 1.75
C ASN A 38 -29.19 24.86 0.97
N LEU A 39 -29.83 24.61 -0.16
CA LEU A 39 -29.56 23.47 -1.03
C LEU A 39 -28.17 23.58 -1.67
N MET A 40 -27.80 24.77 -2.14
CA MET A 40 -26.49 25.03 -2.75
C MET A 40 -25.35 24.86 -1.74
N VAL A 41 -25.54 25.30 -0.51
CA VAL A 41 -24.61 25.13 0.59
C VAL A 41 -24.48 23.66 0.97
N GLN A 42 -25.58 22.91 1.01
CA GLN A 42 -25.54 21.46 1.27
C GLN A 42 -24.80 20.70 0.17
N LEU A 43 -25.03 21.01 -1.10
CA LEU A 43 -24.33 20.38 -2.22
C LEU A 43 -22.83 20.66 -2.18
N LEU A 44 -22.42 21.89 -1.97
CA LEU A 44 -21.01 22.28 -1.87
C LEU A 44 -20.31 21.61 -0.67
N ALA A 45 -20.99 21.49 0.46
CA ALA A 45 -20.46 20.78 1.63
C ALA A 45 -20.35 19.26 1.40
N TYR A 46 -21.25 18.68 0.62
CA TYR A 46 -21.26 17.24 0.32
C TYR A 46 -20.13 16.82 -0.62
N TYR A 47 -19.74 17.66 -1.57
CA TYR A 47 -18.70 17.32 -2.54
C TYR A 47 -17.27 17.37 -1.98
N ARG A 48 -17.03 18.08 -0.88
CA ARG A 48 -15.69 18.25 -0.29
C ARG A 48 -15.23 17.11 0.63
N GLY A 49 -16.09 16.20 1.02
CA GLY A 49 -15.85 15.34 2.18
C GLY A 49 -15.45 13.89 1.92
N LYS A 50 -15.07 13.46 0.71
CA LYS A 50 -15.00 12.00 0.46
C LYS A 50 -13.78 11.48 -0.25
N THR A 51 -12.67 12.19 -0.35
CA THR A 51 -11.66 11.73 -1.31
C THR A 51 -10.61 10.81 -0.77
N LEU A 52 -10.01 10.94 0.33
CA LEU A 52 -8.90 10.07 0.76
C LEU A 52 -9.01 9.54 2.20
N ASP A 53 -9.84 10.18 3.01
CA ASP A 53 -9.97 9.82 4.42
C ASP A 53 -10.45 8.38 4.63
N THR A 54 -11.28 7.87 3.73
CA THR A 54 -11.83 6.52 3.84
C THR A 54 -10.81 5.43 3.57
N PHE A 55 -9.83 5.69 2.71
CA PHE A 55 -8.82 4.69 2.35
C PHE A 55 -7.85 4.41 3.49
N LEU A 56 -7.26 5.45 4.05
CA LEU A 56 -6.22 5.31 5.07
C LEU A 56 -6.77 5.10 6.48
N ASN A 57 -8.03 5.49 6.74
CA ASN A 57 -8.65 5.32 8.06
C ASN A 57 -8.99 3.86 8.41
N GLN A 58 -8.99 2.95 7.45
CA GLN A 58 -9.17 1.52 7.74
C GLN A 58 -7.90 0.86 8.28
N PHE A 59 -6.74 1.49 8.14
CA PHE A 59 -5.50 0.94 8.66
C PHE A 59 -5.32 1.28 10.13
N PRO A 60 -4.91 0.32 10.98
CA PRO A 60 -4.62 0.56 12.37
C PRO A 60 -3.45 1.51 12.54
N THR A 61 -3.33 2.12 13.72
CA THR A 61 -2.22 3.02 14.04
C THR A 61 -1.35 2.39 15.14
N LYS A 62 -0.04 2.32 14.92
CA LYS A 62 0.95 1.89 15.91
C LYS A 62 1.81 3.08 16.35
N GLU A 63 2.17 3.10 17.63
CA GLU A 63 3.02 4.14 18.21
C GLU A 63 4.46 3.66 18.33
N PHE A 64 5.41 4.54 18.01
CA PHE A 64 6.85 4.31 18.07
C PHE A 64 7.49 5.34 19.01
N GLU A 65 8.56 4.96 19.67
CA GLU A 65 9.27 5.84 20.63
C GLU A 65 10.35 6.70 19.96
N ASN A 66 10.82 6.32 18.77
CA ASN A 66 11.87 7.05 18.06
C ASN A 66 11.30 8.24 17.28
N ASP A 67 11.88 9.42 17.43
CA ASP A 67 11.46 10.68 16.80
C ASP A 67 12.16 11.00 15.47
N ASN A 68 13.23 10.28 15.12
CA ASN A 68 13.97 10.53 13.88
C ASN A 68 13.48 9.66 12.72
N GLU A 69 13.45 8.36 12.92
CA GLU A 69 13.03 7.37 11.95
C GLU A 69 12.40 6.18 12.68
N TYR A 70 11.65 5.36 11.96
CA TYR A 70 11.13 4.12 12.48
C TYR A 70 11.63 2.95 11.62
N TYR A 71 11.90 1.84 12.28
CA TYR A 71 12.43 0.64 11.63
C TYR A 71 11.70 -0.60 12.13
N TRP A 72 11.74 -1.63 11.33
CA TRP A 72 11.20 -2.94 11.64
C TRP A 72 12.04 -4.02 10.99
N ASP A 73 12.16 -5.16 11.68
CA ASP A 73 12.93 -6.28 11.22
C ASP A 73 12.03 -7.30 10.55
N VAL A 74 12.45 -7.77 9.38
CA VAL A 74 11.80 -8.85 8.65
C VAL A 74 12.74 -10.03 8.62
N ILE A 75 12.28 -11.16 9.16
CA ILE A 75 13.03 -12.42 9.18
C ILE A 75 12.50 -13.28 8.03
N GLY A 76 13.38 -13.64 7.11
CA GLY A 76 13.07 -14.56 6.02
C GLY A 76 12.97 -16.01 6.48
N SER A 77 12.47 -16.88 5.62
CA SER A 77 12.49 -18.33 5.87
C SER A 77 13.92 -18.85 5.92
N SER A 78 14.21 -19.77 6.86
CA SER A 78 15.46 -20.52 6.89
C SER A 78 15.58 -21.54 5.75
N ARG A 79 14.51 -21.77 5.01
CA ARG A 79 14.51 -22.60 3.80
C ARG A 79 14.95 -21.75 2.61
N ARG A 80 16.09 -22.11 2.03
CA ARG A 80 16.65 -21.42 0.85
C ARG A 80 17.01 -22.44 -0.23
N ASN A 81 16.87 -22.00 -1.47
CA ASN A 81 17.40 -22.68 -2.64
C ASN A 81 18.69 -21.99 -3.06
N ILE A 82 19.79 -22.71 -3.04
CA ILE A 82 21.10 -22.18 -3.41
C ILE A 82 21.40 -22.56 -4.87
N PRO A 83 21.74 -21.60 -5.74
CA PRO A 83 22.07 -21.90 -7.11
C PRO A 83 23.43 -22.58 -7.21
N LEU A 84 23.52 -23.62 -8.04
CA LEU A 84 24.77 -24.28 -8.38
C LEU A 84 25.60 -23.37 -9.28
N VAL A 85 26.89 -23.24 -8.97
CA VAL A 85 27.84 -22.53 -9.82
C VAL A 85 28.36 -23.48 -10.89
N GLU A 86 28.80 -24.67 -10.48
CA GLU A 86 29.30 -25.70 -11.38
C GLU A 86 29.28 -27.08 -10.66
N ALA A 87 29.21 -28.13 -11.46
CA ALA A 87 29.48 -29.52 -10.98
C ALA A 87 30.84 -29.99 -11.50
N ARG A 88 31.54 -30.78 -10.68
CA ARG A 88 32.83 -31.38 -11.03
C ARG A 88 32.77 -32.90 -10.85
N ASP A 89 33.46 -33.61 -11.70
CA ASP A 89 33.57 -35.06 -11.60
C ASP A 89 34.43 -35.54 -10.38
N GLU A 90 34.65 -36.81 -10.29
CA GLU A 90 35.51 -37.43 -9.25
C GLU A 90 36.94 -36.89 -9.22
N ASN A 91 37.45 -36.43 -10.37
CA ASN A 91 38.79 -35.90 -10.54
C ASN A 91 38.86 -34.39 -10.31
N GLY A 92 37.71 -33.73 -10.05
CA GLY A 92 37.60 -32.28 -9.89
C GLY A 92 37.53 -31.51 -11.21
N THR A 93 37.32 -32.20 -12.33
CA THR A 93 37.15 -31.57 -13.64
C THR A 93 35.71 -31.02 -13.80
N VAL A 94 35.56 -29.80 -14.27
CA VAL A 94 34.25 -29.20 -14.48
C VAL A 94 33.47 -29.97 -15.55
N VAL A 95 32.25 -30.31 -15.23
CA VAL A 95 31.36 -31.03 -16.15
C VAL A 95 30.74 -30.06 -17.12
N THR A 96 31.18 -30.10 -18.37
CA THR A 96 30.67 -29.25 -19.44
C THR A 96 29.76 -30.00 -20.42
N ASP A 97 29.84 -31.31 -20.45
CA ASP A 97 29.02 -32.16 -21.33
C ASP A 97 27.72 -32.57 -20.63
N ALA A 98 26.60 -32.08 -21.14
CA ALA A 98 25.26 -32.39 -20.64
C ALA A 98 24.81 -33.83 -20.90
N SER A 99 25.49 -34.58 -21.74
CA SER A 99 25.13 -35.97 -22.10
C SER A 99 25.73 -37.04 -21.17
N GLY A 100 26.61 -36.64 -20.27
CA GLY A 100 27.31 -37.54 -19.34
C GLY A 100 26.45 -37.99 -18.16
N MET A 101 26.87 -39.07 -17.50
CA MET A 101 26.35 -39.55 -16.22
C MET A 101 27.42 -39.40 -15.15
N ILE A 102 27.06 -38.88 -13.97
CA ILE A 102 27.97 -38.55 -12.86
C ILE A 102 27.55 -39.29 -11.61
N GLY A 103 28.52 -39.68 -10.76
CA GLY A 103 28.27 -40.30 -9.46
C GLY A 103 27.67 -41.70 -9.54
N ALA A 104 27.94 -42.45 -10.61
CA ALA A 104 27.47 -43.83 -10.74
C ALA A 104 28.06 -44.72 -9.61
N GLY A 105 27.22 -45.59 -9.04
CA GLY A 105 27.66 -46.54 -8.03
C GLY A 105 28.14 -45.91 -6.72
N THR A 106 27.58 -44.78 -6.31
CA THR A 106 27.99 -44.01 -5.12
C THR A 106 29.38 -43.36 -5.20
N ALA A 107 29.95 -43.23 -6.40
CA ALA A 107 31.18 -42.51 -6.60
C ALA A 107 31.04 -41.04 -6.20
N PRO A 108 31.90 -40.50 -5.34
CA PRO A 108 31.80 -39.14 -4.89
C PRO A 108 32.18 -38.15 -6.01
N PHE A 109 31.48 -37.04 -6.08
CA PHE A 109 31.76 -35.94 -7.00
C PHE A 109 31.60 -34.59 -6.28
N TYR A 110 31.76 -33.47 -6.95
CA TYR A 110 31.75 -32.17 -6.29
C TYR A 110 30.71 -31.25 -6.87
N LEU A 111 30.00 -30.53 -5.96
CA LEU A 111 29.10 -29.44 -6.30
C LEU A 111 29.64 -28.13 -5.71
N VAL A 112 29.66 -27.07 -6.53
CA VAL A 112 30.21 -25.76 -6.15
C VAL A 112 29.07 -24.80 -5.98
N PHE A 113 28.97 -24.20 -4.80
CA PHE A 113 27.95 -23.20 -4.47
C PHE A 113 28.57 -21.83 -4.13
N PRO A 114 27.84 -20.72 -4.31
CA PRO A 114 28.40 -19.39 -4.06
C PRO A 114 28.51 -19.04 -2.56
N GLU A 115 27.97 -19.86 -1.69
CA GLU A 115 27.98 -19.65 -0.24
C GLU A 115 28.07 -20.99 0.52
N ASP A 116 28.60 -20.94 1.72
CA ASP A 116 28.62 -22.09 2.65
C ASP A 116 27.26 -22.20 3.36
N TRP A 117 26.40 -23.06 2.83
CA TRP A 117 25.02 -23.18 3.33
C TRP A 117 24.70 -24.59 3.84
N PHE A 118 25.27 -25.63 3.24
CA PHE A 118 24.94 -27.00 3.54
C PHE A 118 25.87 -27.57 4.61
N ALA A 119 25.38 -28.49 5.41
CA ALA A 119 26.17 -29.14 6.47
C ALA A 119 26.47 -30.62 6.16
N ASP A 120 27.48 -31.16 6.83
CA ASP A 120 27.82 -32.58 6.70
C ASP A 120 26.66 -33.50 7.00
N GLY A 121 26.49 -34.53 6.15
CA GLY A 121 25.45 -35.54 6.28
C GLY A 121 24.06 -35.13 5.88
N GLU A 122 23.88 -33.90 5.38
CA GLU A 122 22.60 -33.47 4.82
C GLU A 122 22.36 -34.07 3.44
N TYR A 123 21.08 -34.27 3.15
CA TYR A 123 20.59 -34.69 1.85
C TYR A 123 20.01 -33.49 1.15
N ILE A 124 20.53 -33.16 -0.02
CA ILE A 124 20.08 -32.04 -0.86
C ILE A 124 19.42 -32.55 -2.13
N VAL A 125 18.46 -31.77 -2.64
CA VAL A 125 17.67 -32.10 -3.84
C VAL A 125 17.69 -30.90 -4.77
N GLY A 126 17.83 -31.16 -6.07
CA GLY A 126 17.70 -30.15 -7.13
C GLY A 126 16.24 -29.88 -7.48
N ASN A 127 15.95 -28.69 -8.04
CA ASN A 127 14.59 -28.27 -8.39
C ASN A 127 13.89 -29.13 -9.44
N LEU A 128 14.65 -29.69 -10.38
CA LEU A 128 14.07 -30.34 -11.55
C LEU A 128 13.77 -31.82 -11.35
N ASN A 129 14.34 -32.46 -10.32
CA ASN A 129 14.15 -33.89 -10.17
C ASN A 129 14.33 -34.35 -8.73
N GLU A 130 13.23 -34.62 -8.03
CA GLU A 130 13.18 -35.14 -6.67
C GLU A 130 13.70 -36.60 -6.54
N ILE A 131 13.91 -37.30 -7.68
CA ILE A 131 14.40 -38.69 -7.70
C ILE A 131 15.87 -38.74 -7.31
N TYR A 132 16.64 -37.72 -7.61
CA TYR A 132 18.07 -37.65 -7.30
C TYR A 132 18.32 -36.88 -6.02
N GLN A 133 18.69 -37.56 -4.96
CA GLN A 133 19.13 -37.00 -3.69
C GLN A 133 20.64 -37.12 -3.56
N PHE A 134 21.28 -36.08 -3.09
CA PHE A 134 22.73 -36.03 -2.92
C PHE A 134 23.06 -35.87 -1.44
N ARG A 135 23.85 -36.78 -0.90
CA ARG A 135 24.36 -36.71 0.48
C ARG A 135 25.66 -35.94 0.50
N ILE A 136 25.78 -35.01 1.41
CA ILE A 136 26.99 -34.22 1.64
C ILE A 136 27.96 -35.02 2.50
N LEU A 137 29.22 -35.06 2.08
CA LEU A 137 30.29 -35.77 2.72
C LEU A 137 31.34 -34.82 3.30
N GLY A 138 31.18 -34.45 4.57
CA GLY A 138 32.10 -33.57 5.27
C GLY A 138 31.85 -32.07 5.02
N ASP A 139 32.69 -31.25 5.64
CA ASP A 139 32.66 -29.81 5.50
C ASP A 139 33.13 -29.35 4.12
N PRO A 140 32.64 -28.24 3.59
CA PRO A 140 33.02 -27.72 2.29
C PRO A 140 34.45 -27.21 2.28
N ARG A 141 35.11 -27.34 1.13
CA ARG A 141 36.37 -26.66 0.85
C ARG A 141 36.08 -25.30 0.24
N MET A 142 36.60 -24.23 0.83
CA MET A 142 36.44 -22.90 0.28
C MET A 142 37.45 -22.64 -0.84
N GLU A 143 36.93 -22.24 -2.02
CA GLU A 143 37.73 -21.81 -3.17
C GLU A 143 37.33 -20.35 -3.51
N GLY A 144 38.06 -19.38 -2.98
CA GLY A 144 37.70 -17.98 -3.04
C GLY A 144 36.42 -17.69 -2.24
N THR A 145 35.38 -17.27 -2.91
CA THR A 145 34.04 -17.04 -2.32
C THR A 145 33.11 -18.26 -2.40
N ASN A 146 33.52 -19.27 -3.19
CA ASN A 146 32.68 -20.44 -3.45
C ASN A 146 32.99 -21.57 -2.48
N ALA A 147 31.95 -22.31 -2.08
CA ALA A 147 32.02 -23.51 -1.26
C ALA A 147 31.92 -24.76 -2.14
N VAL A 148 32.92 -25.59 -2.11
CA VAL A 148 33.02 -26.87 -2.85
C VAL A 148 32.65 -28.02 -1.93
N TYR A 149 31.50 -28.63 -2.18
CA TYR A 149 30.97 -29.73 -1.41
C TYR A 149 31.28 -31.06 -2.10
N LYS A 150 31.83 -32.00 -1.36
CA LYS A 150 31.92 -33.38 -1.80
C LYS A 150 30.56 -34.05 -1.55
N VAL A 151 29.99 -34.68 -2.57
CA VAL A 151 28.66 -35.29 -2.49
C VAL A 151 28.68 -36.70 -3.06
N GLU A 152 27.77 -37.54 -2.60
CA GLU A 152 27.48 -38.84 -3.18
C GLU A 152 26.00 -38.96 -3.53
N LEU A 153 25.67 -39.75 -4.55
CA LEU A 153 24.29 -40.00 -4.93
C LEU A 153 23.63 -40.96 -3.95
N ALA A 154 22.50 -40.56 -3.36
CA ALA A 154 21.73 -41.39 -2.44
C ALA A 154 20.88 -42.43 -3.17
N GLY A 155 20.46 -43.48 -2.43
CA GLY A 155 19.48 -44.45 -2.93
C GLY A 155 20.04 -45.57 -3.79
N GLY A 156 21.37 -45.78 -3.81
CA GLY A 156 22.00 -46.91 -4.48
C GLY A 156 21.82 -46.92 -6.01
N ASN A 157 21.64 -45.75 -6.62
CA ASN A 157 21.53 -45.62 -8.06
C ASN A 157 22.86 -45.97 -8.74
N THR A 158 22.87 -47.08 -9.49
CA THR A 158 24.07 -47.58 -10.18
C THR A 158 24.42 -46.82 -11.45
N THR A 159 23.45 -46.11 -12.02
CA THR A 159 23.59 -45.41 -13.32
C THR A 159 24.11 -43.97 -13.21
N GLY A 160 24.08 -43.41 -12.01
CA GLY A 160 24.46 -41.99 -11.81
C GLY A 160 23.33 -40.98 -12.12
N VAL A 161 23.65 -39.71 -12.04
CA VAL A 161 22.77 -38.60 -12.34
C VAL A 161 23.15 -38.01 -13.72
N PRO A 162 22.17 -37.70 -14.59
CA PRO A 162 22.47 -37.04 -15.86
C PRO A 162 23.10 -35.65 -15.62
N ALA A 163 24.17 -35.33 -16.33
CA ALA A 163 24.86 -34.05 -16.18
C ALA A 163 23.99 -32.85 -16.48
N GLU A 164 22.95 -32.99 -17.34
CA GLU A 164 21.94 -31.98 -17.62
C GLU A 164 21.18 -31.50 -16.37
N ARG A 165 21.17 -32.30 -15.30
CA ARG A 165 20.55 -31.97 -14.00
C ARG A 165 21.48 -31.23 -13.04
N LEU A 166 22.73 -31.06 -13.42
CA LEU A 166 23.78 -30.42 -12.64
C LEU A 166 24.36 -29.19 -13.37
N LEU A 167 23.56 -28.55 -14.19
CA LEU A 167 23.98 -27.33 -14.90
C LEU A 167 24.05 -26.13 -13.96
N ALA A 168 24.89 -25.17 -14.31
CA ALA A 168 25.00 -23.91 -13.60
C ALA A 168 23.63 -23.18 -13.53
N GLY A 169 23.28 -22.70 -12.36
CA GLY A 169 21.99 -22.06 -12.10
C GLY A 169 20.90 -22.99 -11.57
N GLU A 170 21.06 -24.32 -11.65
CA GLU A 170 20.17 -25.25 -10.96
C GLU A 170 20.19 -25.00 -9.45
N ARG A 171 19.01 -25.09 -8.81
CA ARG A 171 18.87 -24.72 -7.42
C ARG A 171 18.69 -25.92 -6.53
N PHE A 172 19.46 -25.98 -5.45
CA PHE A 172 19.44 -27.07 -4.50
C PHE A 172 18.90 -26.60 -3.15
N SER A 173 18.10 -27.45 -2.52
CA SER A 173 17.57 -27.26 -1.18
C SER A 173 17.86 -28.49 -0.29
N VAL A 174 17.88 -28.23 1.01
CA VAL A 174 18.00 -29.34 2.00
C VAL A 174 16.67 -30.03 2.14
N GLU A 175 16.67 -31.35 2.01
CA GLU A 175 15.52 -32.22 2.23
C GLU A 175 15.46 -32.71 3.68
N ALA A 176 16.52 -33.38 4.11
CA ALA A 176 16.63 -33.97 5.44
C ALA A 176 18.10 -34.24 5.81
N ALA A 177 18.34 -34.58 7.06
CA ALA A 177 19.61 -35.12 7.52
C ALA A 177 19.34 -36.51 8.12
N PHE A 178 19.82 -37.57 7.46
CA PHE A 178 19.64 -38.92 7.92
C PHE A 178 20.91 -39.42 8.63
N VAL A 179 20.72 -40.09 9.75
CA VAL A 179 21.81 -40.62 10.59
C VAL A 179 21.57 -42.07 10.90
N GLU A 180 22.65 -42.79 11.15
CA GLU A 180 22.62 -44.20 11.61
C GLU A 180 21.92 -44.28 12.97
N LYS A 181 21.02 -45.27 13.13
CA LYS A 181 20.17 -45.43 14.31
C LYS A 181 20.96 -45.51 15.63
N GLU A 182 22.15 -46.07 15.58
CA GLU A 182 22.97 -46.36 16.78
C GLU A 182 24.13 -45.38 17.00
N LEU A 183 24.35 -44.46 16.08
CA LEU A 183 25.43 -43.47 16.12
C LEU A 183 24.91 -42.07 16.40
N SER A 184 25.24 -41.56 17.60
CA SER A 184 24.93 -40.17 18.00
C SER A 184 25.97 -39.18 17.46
N ARG A 185 26.26 -39.18 16.17
CA ARG A 185 27.10 -38.14 15.56
C ARG A 185 26.26 -36.93 15.21
N LYS A 186 26.86 -35.71 15.34
CA LYS A 186 26.25 -34.50 14.84
C LYS A 186 26.19 -34.59 13.32
N VAL A 187 24.97 -34.54 12.77
CA VAL A 187 24.69 -34.54 11.35
C VAL A 187 23.69 -33.40 11.10
N GLY A 188 23.95 -32.60 10.10
CA GLY A 188 23.14 -31.39 9.83
C GLY A 188 23.39 -30.30 10.86
N ASP A 189 22.96 -29.11 10.56
CA ASP A 189 23.00 -27.96 11.47
C ASP A 189 21.75 -27.06 11.36
N VAL A 190 21.48 -26.35 12.44
CA VAL A 190 20.37 -25.36 12.45
C VAL A 190 20.85 -24.05 11.82
N ARG A 191 20.10 -23.61 10.84
CA ARG A 191 20.40 -22.36 10.12
C ARG A 191 19.60 -21.22 10.71
N PHE A 192 20.29 -20.12 10.93
CA PHE A 192 19.68 -18.86 11.37
C PHE A 192 19.77 -17.85 10.22
N THR A 193 18.64 -17.30 9.84
CA THR A 193 18.58 -16.17 8.91
C THR A 193 18.75 -14.88 9.67
N SER A 194 19.68 -14.03 9.26
CA SER A 194 19.78 -12.69 9.80
C SER A 194 18.55 -11.87 9.41
N PRO A 195 17.95 -11.16 10.35
CA PRO A 195 16.86 -10.24 10.03
C PRO A 195 17.37 -9.12 9.10
N VAL A 196 16.52 -8.71 8.17
CA VAL A 196 16.73 -7.52 7.34
C VAL A 196 15.94 -6.39 7.97
N SER A 197 16.62 -5.35 8.39
CA SER A 197 15.97 -4.15 8.93
C SER A 197 15.51 -3.24 7.79
N MET A 198 14.22 -3.02 7.73
CA MET A 198 13.62 -1.98 6.91
C MET A 198 13.45 -0.71 7.72
N ARG A 199 13.65 0.44 7.11
CA ARG A 199 13.50 1.73 7.78
C ARG A 199 12.69 2.69 6.92
N ASN A 200 11.99 3.59 7.58
CA ASN A 200 11.31 4.71 6.95
C ASN A 200 11.40 5.95 7.85
N GLU A 201 11.18 7.12 7.26
CA GLU A 201 11.23 8.39 7.97
C GLU A 201 9.85 8.96 8.23
N TRP A 202 9.77 9.85 9.20
CA TRP A 202 8.58 10.61 9.48
C TRP A 202 8.38 11.70 8.43
N SER A 203 7.16 11.84 7.94
CA SER A 203 6.75 12.94 7.08
C SER A 203 6.13 14.04 7.91
N VAL A 204 6.71 15.24 7.87
CA VAL A 204 6.19 16.41 8.58
C VAL A 204 5.37 17.25 7.62
N VAL A 205 4.06 17.33 7.88
CA VAL A 205 3.11 18.10 7.09
C VAL A 205 2.65 19.32 7.86
N ARG A 206 2.69 20.50 7.24
CA ARG A 206 2.27 21.74 7.85
C ARG A 206 1.46 22.59 6.89
N ILE A 207 0.39 23.20 7.38
CA ILE A 207 -0.36 24.25 6.70
C ILE A 207 -0.51 25.46 7.63
N GLN A 208 -0.42 26.64 7.04
CA GLN A 208 -0.60 27.91 7.70
C GLN A 208 -1.45 28.83 6.86
N HIS A 209 -2.41 29.51 7.48
CA HIS A 209 -3.23 30.50 6.83
C HIS A 209 -3.39 31.75 7.69
N LYS A 210 -3.14 32.94 7.09
CA LYS A 210 -3.28 34.23 7.77
C LYS A 210 -4.60 34.86 7.36
N VAL A 211 -5.42 35.24 8.35
CA VAL A 211 -6.72 35.88 8.15
C VAL A 211 -6.61 37.34 8.61
N PRO A 212 -6.87 38.31 7.72
CA PRO A 212 -6.82 39.73 8.09
C PRO A 212 -7.93 40.09 9.07
N GLY A 213 -7.67 41.05 9.94
CA GLY A 213 -8.61 41.50 10.99
C GLY A 213 -9.96 42.00 10.45
N SER A 214 -9.97 42.62 9.28
CA SER A 214 -11.19 43.03 8.60
C SER A 214 -12.15 41.91 8.25
N MET A 215 -11.66 40.65 8.25
CA MET A 215 -12.47 39.45 7.98
C MET A 215 -12.90 38.73 9.28
N LEU A 216 -12.22 38.97 10.42
CA LEU A 216 -12.47 38.26 11.65
C LEU A 216 -13.83 38.55 12.30
N ASP A 217 -14.35 39.77 12.15
CA ASP A 217 -15.63 40.18 12.69
C ASP A 217 -16.82 40.02 11.71
N LYS A 218 -16.55 39.52 10.52
CA LYS A 218 -17.60 39.30 9.54
C LYS A 218 -18.44 38.06 9.88
N LYS A 219 -19.76 38.23 9.77
CA LYS A 219 -20.73 37.14 9.90
C LYS A 219 -21.15 36.66 8.52
N LEU A 220 -21.42 35.37 8.41
CA LEU A 220 -21.97 34.76 7.22
C LEU A 220 -23.48 35.17 7.11
N ALA A 221 -23.93 35.56 5.93
CA ALA A 221 -25.36 35.86 5.69
C ALA A 221 -26.22 34.59 5.86
N VAL A 222 -25.67 33.42 5.56
CA VAL A 222 -26.31 32.13 5.73
C VAL A 222 -25.32 31.22 6.51
N GLY A 223 -25.83 30.55 7.51
CA GLY A 223 -25.00 29.59 8.28
C GLY A 223 -24.60 28.40 7.41
N ILE A 224 -23.32 28.11 7.33
CA ILE A 224 -22.77 26.99 6.59
C ILE A 224 -22.66 25.77 7.51
N PRO A 225 -23.27 24.61 7.15
CA PRO A 225 -23.09 23.40 7.93
C PRO A 225 -21.64 22.92 7.79
N VAL A 226 -20.94 22.85 8.91
CA VAL A 226 -19.58 22.32 8.99
C VAL A 226 -19.60 21.00 9.76
N VAL A 227 -18.89 20.02 9.24
CA VAL A 227 -18.68 18.75 9.92
C VAL A 227 -17.26 18.76 10.48
N LYS A 228 -17.14 18.72 11.80
CA LYS A 228 -15.85 18.59 12.48
C LYS A 228 -15.68 17.15 12.87
N GLU A 229 -14.56 16.58 12.49
CA GLU A 229 -14.12 15.29 12.98
C GLU A 229 -13.16 15.53 14.15
N THR A 230 -13.52 15.02 15.30
CA THR A 230 -12.69 15.04 16.50
C THR A 230 -12.69 13.63 17.06
N GLU A 231 -11.54 12.99 17.12
CA GLU A 231 -11.38 11.64 17.67
C GLU A 231 -12.34 10.58 17.06
N GLY A 232 -12.50 10.61 15.73
CA GLY A 232 -13.40 9.69 15.02
C GLY A 232 -14.90 9.99 15.18
N ARG A 233 -15.26 11.10 15.83
CA ARG A 233 -16.65 11.56 15.96
C ARG A 233 -16.93 12.71 15.00
N HIS A 234 -17.93 12.55 14.17
CA HIS A 234 -18.41 13.62 13.29
C HIS A 234 -19.43 14.48 14.00
N THR A 235 -19.05 15.70 14.35
CA THR A 235 -19.96 16.68 14.93
C THR A 235 -20.42 17.66 13.85
N LYS A 236 -21.73 17.73 13.61
CA LYS A 236 -22.32 18.73 12.71
C LYS A 236 -22.57 20.02 13.48
N SER A 237 -22.03 21.12 13.00
CA SER A 237 -22.30 22.45 13.52
C SER A 237 -22.62 23.41 12.38
N VAL A 238 -23.21 24.55 12.72
CA VAL A 238 -23.49 25.60 11.74
C VAL A 238 -22.52 26.74 11.97
N ALA A 239 -21.66 27.02 11.01
CA ALA A 239 -20.75 28.16 11.07
C ALA A 239 -21.51 29.44 10.72
N THR A 240 -21.58 30.37 11.66
CA THR A 240 -22.20 31.68 11.49
C THR A 240 -21.18 32.79 11.32
N MET A 241 -19.93 32.56 11.72
CA MET A 241 -18.82 33.48 11.52
C MET A 241 -17.91 33.00 10.40
N TRP A 242 -17.35 33.99 9.67
CA TRP A 242 -16.37 33.72 8.61
C TRP A 242 -15.20 32.90 9.06
N MET A 243 -14.64 33.21 10.23
CA MET A 243 -13.48 32.51 10.77
C MET A 243 -13.71 31.02 10.98
N HIS A 244 -14.90 30.61 11.39
CA HIS A 244 -15.22 29.17 11.56
C HIS A 244 -15.25 28.44 10.22
N ASN A 245 -15.68 29.11 9.15
CA ASN A 245 -15.65 28.51 7.82
C ASN A 245 -14.22 28.40 7.29
N VAL A 246 -13.39 29.42 7.51
CA VAL A 246 -11.96 29.38 7.14
C VAL A 246 -11.23 28.27 7.89
N ASP A 247 -11.46 28.17 9.20
CA ASP A 247 -10.87 27.12 10.05
C ASP A 247 -11.27 25.72 9.54
N TRP A 248 -12.54 25.53 9.20
CA TRP A 248 -13.03 24.29 8.61
C TRP A 248 -12.36 23.99 7.26
N GLU A 249 -12.19 24.97 6.38
CA GLU A 249 -11.52 24.77 5.09
C GLU A 249 -10.03 24.43 5.26
N VAL A 250 -9.35 25.08 6.21
CA VAL A 250 -7.96 24.76 6.54
C VAL A 250 -7.86 23.31 7.04
N GLU A 251 -8.80 22.87 7.87
CA GLU A 251 -8.85 21.50 8.37
C GLU A 251 -9.06 20.47 7.24
N GLN A 252 -9.96 20.78 6.28
CA GLN A 252 -10.17 19.89 5.12
C GLN A 252 -8.91 19.80 4.25
N GLN A 253 -8.27 20.91 3.94
CA GLN A 253 -7.03 20.91 3.16
C GLN A 253 -5.88 20.25 3.90
N PHE A 254 -5.80 20.42 5.22
CA PHE A 254 -4.80 19.75 6.04
C PHE A 254 -5.00 18.23 6.06
N SER A 255 -6.24 17.78 6.18
CA SER A 255 -6.59 16.36 6.09
C SER A 255 -6.19 15.77 4.74
N GLU A 256 -6.48 16.49 3.65
CA GLU A 256 -6.05 16.08 2.31
C GLU A 256 -4.52 16.00 2.20
N TYR A 257 -3.78 16.95 2.74
CA TYR A 257 -2.31 16.93 2.71
C TYR A 257 -1.75 15.75 3.50
N LYS A 258 -2.32 15.43 4.68
CA LYS A 258 -1.92 14.25 5.47
C LYS A 258 -2.12 12.95 4.67
N ASN A 259 -3.31 12.80 4.08
CA ASN A 259 -3.62 11.61 3.30
C ASN A 259 -2.74 11.48 2.06
N ASN A 260 -2.46 12.60 1.38
CA ASN A 260 -1.55 12.62 0.25
C ASN A 260 -0.12 12.25 0.65
N ALA A 261 0.36 12.74 1.77
CA ALA A 261 1.68 12.40 2.28
C ALA A 261 1.80 10.91 2.62
N LEU A 262 0.79 10.32 3.26
CA LEU A 262 0.76 8.90 3.60
C LEU A 262 0.63 8.00 2.37
N ALA A 263 -0.15 8.39 1.37
CA ALA A 263 -0.34 7.58 0.17
C ALA A 263 0.81 7.72 -0.85
N PHE A 264 1.20 8.97 -1.15
CA PHE A 264 2.11 9.30 -2.26
C PHE A 264 3.43 9.91 -1.82
N GLY A 265 3.70 9.99 -0.51
CA GLY A 265 4.98 10.49 -0.04
C GLY A 265 6.11 9.75 -0.74
N ARG A 266 7.13 10.49 -1.18
CA ARG A 266 8.37 9.92 -1.70
C ARG A 266 9.49 10.20 -0.69
N SER A 267 10.28 9.18 -0.41
CA SER A 267 11.43 9.31 0.49
C SER A 267 12.38 10.39 -0.02
N ASN A 268 12.85 11.25 0.88
CA ASN A 268 13.85 12.27 0.58
C ASN A 268 15.28 11.70 0.61
N ARG A 269 15.45 10.40 0.47
CA ARG A 269 16.77 9.77 0.38
C ARG A 269 17.00 9.16 -0.99
N ASN A 270 18.26 9.26 -1.47
CA ASN A 270 18.71 8.53 -2.64
C ASN A 270 19.04 7.06 -2.29
N ALA A 271 19.43 6.28 -3.28
CA ALA A 271 19.84 4.88 -3.10
C ALA A 271 21.02 4.69 -2.12
N ASN A 272 21.87 5.71 -1.94
CA ASN A 272 23.00 5.70 -1.02
C ASN A 272 22.59 6.13 0.42
N GLY A 273 21.31 6.50 0.63
CA GLY A 273 20.81 6.96 1.92
C GLY A 273 21.05 8.44 2.23
N GLU A 274 21.51 9.23 1.26
CA GLU A 274 21.77 10.66 1.43
C GLU A 274 20.51 11.48 1.18
N TYR A 275 20.34 12.57 1.93
CA TYR A 275 19.22 13.48 1.73
C TYR A 275 19.39 14.34 0.49
N MET A 276 18.31 14.46 -0.29
CA MET A 276 18.31 15.20 -1.57
C MET A 276 17.69 16.60 -1.46
N ASN A 277 16.67 16.78 -0.62
CA ASN A 277 15.91 18.03 -0.54
C ASN A 277 16.12 18.73 0.79
N PHE A 278 16.46 20.02 0.71
CA PHE A 278 16.69 20.90 1.85
C PHE A 278 15.76 22.11 1.79
N GLY A 279 15.34 22.57 2.94
CA GLY A 279 14.54 23.78 3.09
C GLY A 279 15.38 25.04 2.87
N LYS A 280 14.69 26.19 2.81
CA LYS A 280 15.36 27.50 2.65
C LYS A 280 16.37 27.84 3.76
N SER A 281 16.25 27.25 4.92
CA SER A 281 17.16 27.40 6.07
C SER A 281 18.32 26.39 6.07
N GLY A 282 18.46 25.56 5.02
CA GLY A 282 19.48 24.52 4.95
C GLY A 282 19.14 23.24 5.72
N ASN A 283 18.03 23.20 6.44
CA ASN A 283 17.60 21.99 7.15
C ASN A 283 16.98 20.98 6.20
N VAL A 284 17.13 19.70 6.52
CA VAL A 284 16.51 18.59 5.75
C VAL A 284 15.00 18.67 5.79
N ILE A 285 14.37 18.49 4.63
CA ILE A 285 12.92 18.28 4.55
C ILE A 285 12.66 16.80 4.81
N LYS A 286 12.08 16.48 5.98
CA LYS A 286 11.75 15.10 6.34
C LYS A 286 10.51 14.65 5.58
N THR A 287 10.68 13.70 4.66
CA THR A 287 9.61 13.01 3.95
C THR A 287 9.93 11.54 3.87
N GLY A 288 9.04 10.71 4.38
CA GLY A 288 9.15 9.26 4.31
C GLY A 288 8.44 8.68 3.10
N ALA A 289 8.74 7.43 2.79
CA ALA A 289 8.06 6.66 1.77
C ALA A 289 6.59 6.44 2.14
N GLY A 290 5.68 6.81 1.24
CA GLY A 290 4.26 6.56 1.37
C GLY A 290 3.89 5.11 1.00
N LEU A 291 2.59 4.79 1.11
CA LEU A 291 2.07 3.45 0.84
C LEU A 291 2.44 2.95 -0.56
N PHE A 292 2.21 3.77 -1.59
CA PHE A 292 2.45 3.35 -2.97
C PHE A 292 3.93 3.19 -3.28
N GLU A 293 4.81 4.01 -2.72
CA GLU A 293 6.25 3.85 -2.89
C GLU A 293 6.74 2.53 -2.27
N GLN A 294 6.25 2.18 -1.07
CA GLN A 294 6.61 0.92 -0.41
C GLN A 294 6.07 -0.30 -1.17
N MET A 295 4.89 -0.19 -1.81
CA MET A 295 4.31 -1.26 -2.63
C MET A 295 5.03 -1.42 -3.97
N GLU A 296 5.40 -0.31 -4.63
CA GLU A 296 6.06 -0.31 -5.95
C GLU A 296 7.43 -1.03 -5.94
N VAL A 297 8.11 -1.04 -4.80
CA VAL A 297 9.41 -1.70 -4.63
C VAL A 297 9.32 -3.23 -4.79
N ALA A 298 8.18 -3.84 -4.43
CA ALA A 298 8.06 -5.29 -4.36
C ALA A 298 7.51 -5.92 -5.64
N ASN A 299 6.28 -5.58 -6.00
CA ASN A 299 5.57 -6.27 -7.09
C ASN A 299 4.70 -5.27 -7.88
N THR A 300 5.13 -4.97 -9.09
CA THR A 300 4.35 -4.16 -10.03
C THR A 300 4.21 -4.91 -11.35
N MET A 301 2.99 -5.11 -11.80
CA MET A 301 2.68 -5.77 -13.05
C MET A 301 1.88 -4.82 -13.95
N TYR A 302 2.34 -4.65 -15.18
CA TYR A 302 1.62 -3.87 -16.19
C TYR A 302 0.76 -4.80 -17.05
N TYR A 303 -0.47 -4.39 -17.35
CA TYR A 303 -1.38 -5.18 -18.16
C TYR A 303 -2.06 -4.34 -19.25
N ASN A 304 -2.30 -4.95 -20.41
CA ASN A 304 -3.07 -4.36 -21.51
C ASN A 304 -4.55 -4.75 -21.42
N THR A 305 -4.80 -6.02 -21.14
CA THR A 305 -6.15 -6.57 -21.02
C THR A 305 -6.29 -7.27 -19.68
N PHE A 306 -7.25 -6.83 -18.88
CA PHE A 306 -7.56 -7.46 -17.63
C PHE A 306 -8.32 -8.77 -17.87
N SER A 307 -7.91 -9.82 -17.18
CA SER A 307 -8.61 -11.12 -17.17
C SER A 307 -8.62 -11.68 -15.75
N LEU A 308 -9.59 -12.53 -15.45
CA LEU A 308 -9.65 -13.20 -14.15
C LEU A 308 -8.42 -14.07 -13.91
N LYS A 309 -7.90 -14.73 -14.96
CA LYS A 309 -6.66 -15.51 -14.89
C LYS A 309 -5.46 -14.69 -14.44
N LEU A 310 -5.29 -13.46 -14.97
CA LEU A 310 -4.22 -12.55 -14.54
C LEU A 310 -4.30 -12.28 -13.03
N LEU A 311 -5.52 -12.08 -12.52
CA LEU A 311 -5.73 -11.86 -11.08
C LEU A 311 -5.44 -13.13 -10.27
N GLU A 312 -5.84 -14.31 -10.76
CA GLU A 312 -5.56 -15.58 -10.09
C GLU A 312 -4.06 -15.88 -10.04
N ASP A 313 -3.33 -15.62 -11.12
CA ASP A 313 -1.87 -15.75 -11.17
C ASP A 313 -1.20 -14.77 -10.18
N ALA A 314 -1.64 -13.52 -10.13
CA ALA A 314 -1.14 -12.54 -9.16
C ALA A 314 -1.41 -12.96 -7.70
N LEU A 315 -2.60 -13.45 -7.40
CA LEU A 315 -2.96 -13.94 -6.08
C LEU A 315 -2.18 -15.21 -5.71
N TYR A 316 -1.87 -16.06 -6.68
CA TYR A 316 -1.03 -17.23 -6.46
C TYR A 316 0.39 -16.81 -6.04
N GLU A 317 1.01 -15.89 -6.74
CA GLU A 317 2.35 -15.38 -6.40
C GLU A 317 2.41 -14.73 -5.01
N LEU A 318 1.34 -14.07 -4.59
CA LEU A 318 1.26 -13.42 -3.29
C LEU A 318 0.99 -14.39 -2.14
N SER A 319 0.31 -15.50 -2.40
CA SER A 319 -0.18 -16.43 -1.36
C SER A 319 0.59 -17.74 -1.27
N ALA A 320 1.11 -18.25 -2.40
CA ALA A 320 1.78 -19.56 -2.44
C ALA A 320 3.06 -19.54 -1.60
N SER A 321 3.20 -20.52 -0.73
CA SER A 321 4.34 -20.71 0.19
C SER A 321 4.58 -19.57 1.19
N LYS A 322 3.74 -18.52 1.18
CA LYS A 322 3.90 -17.34 2.05
C LYS A 322 2.81 -17.23 3.12
N LEU A 323 1.64 -17.78 2.87
CA LEU A 323 0.48 -17.67 3.75
C LEU A 323 -0.20 -19.02 3.94
N ASP A 324 -0.62 -19.26 5.16
CA ASP A 324 -1.45 -20.41 5.49
C ASP A 324 -2.85 -20.27 4.86
N PHE A 325 -3.52 -21.40 4.59
CA PHE A 325 -4.82 -21.40 3.92
C PHE A 325 -5.89 -20.58 4.64
N GLY A 326 -5.82 -20.49 5.96
CA GLY A 326 -6.77 -19.71 6.78
C GLY A 326 -6.62 -18.20 6.64
N ASP A 327 -5.40 -17.74 6.35
CA ASP A 327 -5.04 -16.32 6.41
C ASP A 327 -4.98 -15.65 5.02
N ARG A 328 -5.38 -16.36 3.97
CA ARG A 328 -5.34 -15.85 2.58
C ARG A 328 -6.49 -14.89 2.29
N TYR A 329 -6.47 -13.73 2.95
CA TYR A 329 -7.46 -12.69 2.76
C TYR A 329 -6.79 -11.41 2.24
N PHE A 330 -7.17 -11.00 1.03
CA PHE A 330 -6.63 -9.81 0.36
C PHE A 330 -7.70 -8.75 0.14
N LEU A 331 -7.31 -7.50 0.28
CA LEU A 331 -8.09 -6.34 -0.12
C LEU A 331 -7.57 -5.85 -1.48
N ILE A 332 -8.46 -5.70 -2.44
CA ILE A 332 -8.18 -5.02 -3.70
C ILE A 332 -8.83 -3.65 -3.69
N LYS A 333 -8.02 -2.62 -3.82
CA LYS A 333 -8.47 -1.26 -4.03
C LYS A 333 -8.45 -0.93 -5.52
N THR A 334 -9.51 -0.34 -6.03
CA THR A 334 -9.64 0.05 -7.44
C THR A 334 -10.64 1.20 -7.59
N GLY A 335 -10.71 1.82 -8.77
CA GLY A 335 -11.73 2.79 -9.08
C GLY A 335 -13.04 2.16 -9.58
N GLU A 336 -14.04 3.00 -9.84
CA GLU A 336 -15.35 2.54 -10.32
C GLU A 336 -15.25 1.76 -11.64
N ARG A 337 -14.40 2.20 -12.58
CA ARG A 337 -14.21 1.53 -13.86
C ARG A 337 -13.51 0.19 -13.73
N GLY A 338 -12.53 0.09 -12.83
CA GLY A 338 -11.88 -1.16 -12.49
C GLY A 338 -12.87 -2.16 -11.89
N ALA A 339 -13.69 -1.74 -10.94
CA ALA A 339 -14.72 -2.60 -10.37
C ALA A 339 -15.74 -3.12 -11.41
N ILE A 340 -16.17 -2.25 -12.34
CA ILE A 340 -17.04 -2.64 -13.46
C ILE A 340 -16.33 -3.65 -14.37
N GLN A 341 -15.05 -3.43 -14.68
CA GLN A 341 -14.25 -4.34 -15.49
C GLN A 341 -14.12 -5.71 -14.83
N PHE A 342 -13.77 -5.75 -13.56
CA PHE A 342 -13.71 -6.97 -12.78
C PHE A 342 -15.05 -7.73 -12.78
N HIS A 343 -16.14 -7.03 -12.48
CA HIS A 343 -17.47 -7.62 -12.46
C HIS A 343 -17.83 -8.27 -13.81
N LYS A 344 -17.52 -7.60 -14.92
CA LYS A 344 -17.74 -8.15 -16.28
C LYS A 344 -16.93 -9.42 -16.54
N GLU A 345 -15.68 -9.48 -16.08
CA GLU A 345 -14.83 -10.67 -16.25
C GLU A 345 -15.33 -11.84 -15.38
N VAL A 346 -15.75 -11.57 -14.15
CA VAL A 346 -16.37 -12.60 -13.29
C VAL A 346 -17.65 -13.14 -13.93
N LEU A 347 -18.51 -12.28 -14.46
CA LEU A 347 -19.74 -12.72 -15.15
C LEU A 347 -19.47 -13.60 -16.36
N LYS A 348 -18.42 -13.33 -17.15
CA LYS A 348 -18.03 -14.19 -18.28
C LYS A 348 -17.68 -15.59 -17.81
N THR A 349 -17.02 -15.72 -16.68
CA THR A 349 -16.61 -17.02 -16.12
C THR A 349 -17.79 -17.75 -15.48
N VAL A 350 -18.68 -17.03 -14.82
CA VAL A 350 -19.85 -17.60 -14.10
C VAL A 350 -21.00 -17.94 -15.06
N SER A 351 -21.08 -17.36 -16.25
CA SER A 351 -22.16 -17.63 -17.21
C SER A 351 -22.28 -19.11 -17.65
N GLY A 352 -21.28 -19.95 -17.31
CA GLY A 352 -21.32 -21.41 -17.48
C GLY A 352 -21.63 -22.23 -16.25
N TRP A 353 -21.80 -21.64 -15.06
CA TRP A 353 -21.96 -22.34 -13.78
C TRP A 353 -23.05 -21.72 -12.90
N THR A 354 -23.83 -22.59 -12.27
CA THR A 354 -24.99 -22.33 -11.40
C THR A 354 -24.70 -21.38 -10.23
N GLN A 355 -25.69 -20.55 -9.95
CA GLN A 355 -25.94 -19.70 -8.78
C GLN A 355 -24.99 -19.89 -7.58
N PHE A 356 -24.22 -18.84 -7.31
CA PHE A 356 -23.56 -18.67 -6.01
C PHE A 356 -24.60 -18.24 -4.95
N VAL A 357 -24.73 -19.04 -3.92
CA VAL A 357 -25.45 -18.66 -2.70
C VAL A 357 -24.56 -17.68 -1.95
N LEU A 358 -24.98 -16.44 -1.87
CA LEU A 358 -24.39 -15.46 -0.96
C LEU A 358 -24.57 -15.92 0.48
N ASP A 359 -23.47 -16.19 1.15
CA ASP A 359 -23.51 -16.49 2.57
C ASP A 359 -23.99 -15.25 3.35
N ASN A 360 -25.12 -15.40 4.02
CA ASN A 360 -25.82 -14.31 4.72
C ASN A 360 -25.00 -13.69 5.88
N SER A 361 -23.89 -14.28 6.27
CA SER A 361 -23.07 -13.81 7.39
C SER A 361 -22.24 -12.55 7.08
N SER A 362 -21.88 -12.33 5.81
CA SER A 362 -21.12 -11.13 5.38
C SER A 362 -22.02 -9.91 5.13
N MET A 363 -23.32 -10.09 4.99
CA MET A 363 -24.26 -8.98 4.78
C MET A 363 -24.39 -8.04 5.99
N GLY A 364 -24.09 -8.47 7.19
CA GLY A 364 -24.26 -7.68 8.42
C GLY A 364 -23.36 -6.43 8.51
N VAL A 365 -22.23 -6.41 7.80
CA VAL A 365 -21.30 -5.27 7.80
C VAL A 365 -21.69 -4.25 6.71
N ILE A 366 -22.22 -4.71 5.59
CA ILE A 366 -22.61 -3.85 4.47
C ILE A 366 -23.91 -3.10 4.74
N GLN A 367 -24.84 -3.69 5.48
CA GLN A 367 -26.12 -3.07 5.83
C GLN A 367 -25.99 -1.82 6.71
N LYS A 368 -24.94 -1.68 7.51
CA LYS A 368 -24.74 -0.46 8.33
C LYS A 368 -24.32 0.77 7.54
N THR A 369 -23.77 0.61 6.35
CA THR A 369 -23.28 1.74 5.54
C THR A 369 -24.26 2.15 4.42
N GLN A 370 -25.17 1.29 4.02
CA GLN A 370 -26.14 1.53 2.92
C GLN A 370 -27.59 1.73 3.37
N SER A 371 -27.86 1.94 4.64
CA SER A 371 -29.23 1.94 5.22
C SER A 371 -30.14 3.11 4.80
N LYS A 372 -29.91 3.79 3.68
CA LYS A 372 -30.78 4.88 3.19
C LYS A 372 -31.27 4.73 1.74
N LEU A 373 -31.01 3.62 1.09
CA LEU A 373 -31.67 3.28 -0.17
C LEU A 373 -32.79 2.29 0.12
N HIS A 374 -34.01 2.71 -0.21
CA HIS A 374 -35.26 2.02 0.04
C HIS A 374 -35.22 0.49 0.06
N GLN A 375 -35.76 -0.08 1.13
CA GLN A 375 -35.89 -1.53 1.35
C GLN A 375 -36.75 -2.28 0.30
N ASN A 376 -37.30 -1.58 -0.70
CA ASN A 376 -38.23 -2.13 -1.69
C ASN A 376 -37.77 -1.95 -3.14
N SER A 377 -36.54 -1.59 -3.44
CA SER A 377 -36.07 -1.62 -4.82
C SER A 377 -35.54 -3.00 -5.16
N LEU A 378 -36.25 -3.75 -5.98
CA LEU A 378 -35.71 -4.90 -6.69
C LEU A 378 -34.57 -4.41 -7.59
N SER A 379 -33.35 -4.44 -7.11
CA SER A 379 -32.18 -4.23 -7.97
C SER A 379 -31.87 -5.56 -8.65
N ALA A 380 -32.18 -5.67 -9.92
CA ALA A 380 -31.84 -6.82 -10.75
C ALA A 380 -30.34 -6.79 -11.16
N GLY A 381 -29.44 -6.55 -10.19
CA GLY A 381 -28.00 -6.52 -10.43
C GLY A 381 -27.26 -7.15 -9.24
N PHE A 382 -26.52 -8.22 -9.49
CA PHE A 382 -25.62 -8.79 -8.51
C PHE A 382 -24.29 -8.06 -8.57
N GLN A 383 -23.86 -7.48 -7.44
CA GLN A 383 -22.53 -6.92 -7.27
C GLN A 383 -21.69 -7.91 -6.44
N PHE A 384 -20.65 -8.46 -7.03
CA PHE A 384 -19.69 -9.27 -6.31
C PHE A 384 -18.73 -8.33 -5.55
N VAL A 385 -18.80 -8.35 -4.24
CA VAL A 385 -17.89 -7.59 -3.36
C VAL A 385 -16.75 -8.49 -2.89
N GLU A 386 -17.02 -9.78 -2.77
CA GLU A 386 -16.05 -10.79 -2.32
C GLU A 386 -15.96 -11.91 -3.36
N TYR A 387 -14.73 -12.31 -3.67
CA TYR A 387 -14.40 -13.40 -4.58
C TYR A 387 -13.51 -14.40 -3.86
N LYS A 388 -13.82 -15.68 -4.03
CA LYS A 388 -12.98 -16.78 -3.53
C LYS A 388 -12.34 -17.48 -4.71
N ALA A 389 -11.01 -17.35 -4.82
CA ALA A 389 -10.24 -18.02 -5.86
C ALA A 389 -10.15 -19.54 -5.63
N PRO A 390 -9.91 -20.35 -6.67
CA PRO A 390 -9.78 -21.81 -6.56
C PRO A 390 -8.72 -22.27 -5.57
N ASN A 391 -7.65 -21.49 -5.38
CA ASN A 391 -6.58 -21.74 -4.42
C ASN A 391 -6.91 -21.36 -2.96
N GLY A 392 -8.19 -21.12 -2.65
CA GLY A 392 -8.65 -20.77 -1.30
C GLY A 392 -8.46 -19.31 -0.90
N VAL A 393 -7.85 -18.49 -1.75
CA VAL A 393 -7.68 -17.05 -1.50
C VAL A 393 -9.03 -16.36 -1.52
N ARG A 394 -9.28 -15.53 -0.51
CA ARG A 394 -10.45 -14.65 -0.43
C ARG A 394 -10.02 -13.23 -0.76
N VAL A 395 -10.75 -12.60 -1.65
CA VAL A 395 -10.48 -11.25 -2.11
C VAL A 395 -11.71 -10.39 -1.91
N LYS A 396 -11.54 -9.28 -1.23
CA LYS A 396 -12.55 -8.23 -1.13
C LYS A 396 -12.17 -7.10 -2.07
N ILE A 397 -13.13 -6.67 -2.90
CA ILE A 397 -12.96 -5.51 -3.77
C ILE A 397 -13.61 -4.30 -3.13
N ASP A 398 -12.83 -3.24 -3.01
CA ASP A 398 -13.26 -1.98 -2.44
C ASP A 398 -13.02 -0.86 -3.46
N VAL A 399 -14.10 -0.16 -3.78
CA VAL A 399 -14.07 0.96 -4.73
C VAL A 399 -13.75 2.23 -3.97
N ASP A 400 -12.66 2.86 -4.35
CA ASP A 400 -12.23 4.10 -3.73
C ASP A 400 -12.28 5.27 -4.73
N PRO A 401 -13.03 6.35 -4.44
CA PRO A 401 -13.13 7.52 -5.31
C PRO A 401 -11.79 8.19 -5.64
N PHE A 402 -10.77 7.90 -4.85
CA PHE A 402 -9.41 8.36 -5.09
C PHE A 402 -8.86 7.96 -6.46
N TYR A 403 -9.18 6.74 -6.93
CA TYR A 403 -8.74 6.25 -8.24
C TYR A 403 -9.48 6.94 -9.41
N ASP A 404 -10.62 7.55 -9.13
CA ASP A 404 -11.46 8.23 -10.12
C ASP A 404 -11.29 9.75 -10.14
N ASP A 405 -10.39 10.30 -9.31
CA ASP A 405 -10.18 11.75 -9.21
C ASP A 405 -9.60 12.35 -10.51
N PRO A 406 -10.38 13.15 -11.25
CA PRO A 406 -9.94 13.75 -12.51
C PRO A 406 -8.92 14.88 -12.32
N VAL A 407 -8.77 15.40 -11.12
CA VAL A 407 -7.79 16.47 -10.83
C VAL A 407 -6.37 15.90 -10.83
N ARG A 408 -6.22 14.70 -10.28
CA ARG A 408 -4.93 13.98 -10.24
C ARG A 408 -4.64 13.19 -11.50
N ASN A 409 -5.66 12.56 -12.06
CA ASN A 409 -5.52 11.56 -13.10
C ASN A 409 -6.05 12.11 -14.42
N LYS A 410 -5.15 12.59 -15.28
CA LYS A 410 -5.49 13.24 -16.55
C LYS A 410 -5.50 12.30 -17.74
N ILE A 411 -4.85 11.13 -17.62
CA ILE A 411 -4.74 10.15 -18.71
C ILE A 411 -6.07 9.42 -18.82
N LEU A 412 -6.66 9.46 -20.01
CA LEU A 412 -7.93 8.77 -20.29
C LEU A 412 -7.65 7.37 -20.81
N HIS A 413 -8.46 6.41 -20.35
CA HIS A 413 -8.41 5.04 -20.83
C HIS A 413 -9.27 4.90 -22.10
N PRO A 414 -8.86 4.09 -23.12
CA PRO A 414 -9.65 3.86 -24.35
C PRO A 414 -11.08 3.38 -24.08
N ASN A 415 -11.29 2.61 -23.01
CA ASN A 415 -12.60 2.10 -22.60
C ASN A 415 -13.45 3.13 -21.82
N GLY A 416 -12.99 4.38 -21.75
CA GLY A 416 -13.66 5.49 -21.06
C GLY A 416 -13.29 5.63 -19.59
N GLY A 417 -13.33 6.87 -19.12
CA GLY A 417 -12.89 7.24 -17.77
C GLY A 417 -11.38 7.46 -17.65
N VAL A 418 -10.91 7.77 -16.46
CA VAL A 418 -9.48 7.98 -16.19
C VAL A 418 -8.76 6.63 -16.13
N ALA A 419 -7.55 6.57 -16.67
CA ALA A 419 -6.79 5.32 -16.72
C ALA A 419 -6.45 4.76 -15.34
N PHE A 420 -6.24 5.64 -14.36
CA PHE A 420 -5.95 5.25 -12.99
C PHE A 420 -7.11 4.51 -12.31
N SER A 421 -8.36 4.72 -12.75
CA SER A 421 -9.53 3.97 -12.28
C SER A 421 -9.45 2.46 -12.56
N TYR A 422 -8.62 2.05 -13.51
CA TYR A 422 -8.37 0.65 -13.87
C TYR A 422 -7.18 0.02 -13.15
N ARG A 423 -6.53 0.74 -12.24
CA ARG A 423 -5.47 0.20 -11.39
C ARG A 423 -6.08 -0.66 -10.29
N TYR A 424 -5.45 -1.80 -10.01
CA TYR A 424 -5.82 -2.67 -8.90
C TYR A 424 -4.63 -2.79 -7.96
N ASP A 425 -4.79 -2.31 -6.74
CA ASP A 425 -3.80 -2.46 -5.68
C ASP A 425 -4.23 -3.59 -4.75
N ILE A 426 -3.54 -4.71 -4.86
CA ILE A 426 -3.79 -5.93 -4.09
C ILE A 426 -2.96 -5.86 -2.82
N MET A 427 -3.61 -5.91 -1.67
CA MET A 427 -2.96 -5.75 -0.38
C MET A 427 -3.36 -6.87 0.57
N TYR A 428 -2.37 -7.55 1.12
CA TYR A 428 -2.57 -8.38 2.30
C TYR A 428 -2.62 -7.48 3.53
N ILE A 429 -3.75 -7.45 4.22
CA ILE A 429 -3.93 -6.56 5.38
C ILE A 429 -3.35 -7.18 6.66
N GLY A 430 -3.22 -8.51 6.70
CA GLY A 430 -2.84 -9.23 7.92
C GLY A 430 -4.04 -9.54 8.82
N THR A 431 -3.75 -9.97 10.03
CA THR A 431 -4.73 -10.19 11.08
C THR A 431 -4.89 -8.96 11.97
N MET A 432 -5.89 -8.94 12.86
CA MET A 432 -6.05 -7.84 13.82
C MET A 432 -4.84 -7.69 14.75
N ASP A 433 -4.21 -8.81 15.13
CA ASP A 433 -3.05 -8.81 16.03
C ASP A 433 -1.75 -8.46 15.32
N GLN A 434 -1.64 -8.83 14.04
CA GLN A 434 -0.46 -8.58 13.19
C GLN A 434 -0.87 -7.98 11.84
N PRO A 435 -1.23 -6.69 11.81
CA PRO A 435 -1.56 -6.02 10.57
C PRO A 435 -0.31 -5.86 9.70
N ASN A 436 -0.43 -6.18 8.41
CA ASN A 436 0.66 -5.98 7.46
C ASN A 436 0.84 -4.51 7.06
N ILE A 437 -0.24 -3.74 7.07
CA ILE A 437 -0.23 -2.31 6.75
C ILE A 437 -0.80 -1.54 7.93
N PHE A 438 -0.06 -0.55 8.42
CA PHE A 438 -0.50 0.30 9.52
C PHE A 438 0.10 1.69 9.46
N LYS A 439 -0.63 2.66 10.00
CA LYS A 439 -0.14 4.02 10.18
C LYS A 439 0.80 4.06 11.38
N CYS A 440 1.85 4.84 11.26
CA CYS A 440 2.84 5.07 12.31
C CYS A 440 2.64 6.44 12.93
N LYS A 441 2.77 6.53 14.24
CA LYS A 441 2.70 7.75 15.01
C LYS A 441 3.82 7.75 16.06
N ILE A 442 4.40 8.90 16.32
CA ILE A 442 5.35 9.06 17.44
C ILE A 442 4.54 9.07 18.75
N LYS A 443 4.98 8.31 19.73
CA LYS A 443 4.35 8.24 21.05
C LYS A 443 4.35 9.62 21.72
N GLY A 444 3.18 10.08 22.10
CA GLY A 444 3.00 11.40 22.72
C GLY A 444 3.01 12.58 21.77
N ASP A 445 3.32 12.40 20.47
CA ASP A 445 3.20 13.46 19.47
C ASP A 445 1.76 13.53 18.97
N ASN A 446 1.10 14.61 19.33
CA ASN A 446 -0.25 14.91 18.88
C ASN A 446 -0.20 15.95 17.75
N GLU A 447 -1.20 15.91 16.89
CA GLU A 447 -1.37 16.93 15.86
C GLU A 447 -1.41 18.33 16.52
N TYR A 448 -0.53 19.21 16.04
CA TYR A 448 -0.54 20.59 16.50
C TYR A 448 -1.65 21.36 15.79
N ARG A 449 -2.56 21.93 16.60
CA ARG A 449 -3.66 22.78 16.15
C ARG A 449 -3.61 24.06 16.96
N GLY A 450 -2.99 25.09 16.39
CA GLY A 450 -2.77 26.36 17.07
C GLY A 450 -3.32 27.55 16.32
N TYR A 451 -3.57 28.61 17.08
CA TYR A 451 -3.96 29.93 16.57
C TYR A 451 -3.03 30.97 17.16
N GLN A 452 -2.46 31.80 16.30
CA GLN A 452 -1.70 32.96 16.73
C GLN A 452 -2.57 34.20 16.56
N TRP A 453 -2.76 34.94 17.64
CA TRP A 453 -3.69 36.07 17.71
C TRP A 453 -2.94 37.41 17.69
N GLY A 454 -3.44 38.34 16.89
CA GLY A 454 -3.05 39.76 16.95
C GLY A 454 -4.01 40.56 17.84
N LEU A 455 -4.39 41.74 17.37
CA LEU A 455 -5.19 42.73 18.12
C LEU A 455 -6.61 42.31 18.46
N ARG A 456 -7.18 41.28 17.82
CA ARG A 456 -8.56 40.81 18.06
C ARG A 456 -8.63 39.32 18.27
N ASN A 457 -9.68 38.95 19.00
CA ASN A 457 -9.99 37.53 19.14
C ASN A 457 -10.57 37.00 17.81
N PRO A 458 -9.96 35.97 17.19
CA PRO A 458 -10.39 35.47 15.90
C PRO A 458 -11.77 34.79 15.93
N PHE A 459 -12.22 34.31 17.09
CA PHE A 459 -13.48 33.59 17.20
C PHE A 459 -14.67 34.47 17.61
N THR A 460 -14.43 35.57 18.29
CA THR A 460 -15.47 36.51 18.73
C THR A 460 -15.45 37.81 17.96
N GLY A 461 -14.38 38.12 17.24
CA GLY A 461 -14.16 39.40 16.55
C GLY A 461 -13.96 40.59 17.48
N GLN A 462 -13.94 40.37 18.82
CA GLN A 462 -13.78 41.46 19.80
C GLN A 462 -12.38 42.06 19.71
N LYS A 463 -12.35 43.42 19.76
CA LYS A 463 -11.13 44.21 19.90
C LYS A 463 -10.70 44.25 21.33
N GLY A 464 -9.38 44.43 21.58
CA GLY A 464 -8.87 44.58 22.94
C GLY A 464 -8.53 43.23 23.62
N ASN A 465 -7.96 42.31 22.90
CA ASN A 465 -7.43 41.08 23.48
C ASN A 465 -6.20 41.41 24.37
N PRO A 466 -6.23 41.10 25.68
CA PRO A 466 -5.11 41.35 26.58
C PRO A 466 -3.88 40.47 26.29
N TYR A 467 -4.04 39.39 25.53
CA TYR A 467 -2.98 38.43 25.20
C TYR A 467 -2.69 38.46 23.68
N MET A 468 -1.88 39.41 23.25
CA MET A 468 -1.45 39.50 21.83
C MET A 468 -0.18 38.68 21.64
N SER A 469 -0.11 37.90 20.57
CA SER A 469 1.09 37.21 20.14
C SER A 469 1.96 38.04 19.19
N PHE A 470 1.33 39.03 18.51
CA PHE A 470 1.98 39.97 17.59
C PHE A 470 1.10 41.22 17.40
N ASP A 471 1.67 42.29 16.90
CA ASP A 471 1.12 43.62 16.83
C ASP A 471 0.22 43.92 15.60
N GLU A 472 -0.01 42.93 14.75
CA GLU A 472 -0.85 43.09 13.58
C GLU A 472 -2.35 42.79 13.84
N ASP A 473 -3.25 43.46 13.16
CA ASP A 473 -4.67 43.15 13.15
C ASP A 473 -4.97 42.00 12.21
N SER A 474 -4.55 40.80 12.62
CA SER A 474 -4.74 39.54 11.89
C SER A 474 -4.71 38.35 12.86
N ALA A 475 -5.12 37.18 12.38
CA ALA A 475 -4.93 35.92 13.08
C ALA A 475 -4.30 34.90 12.13
N VAL A 476 -3.49 34.01 12.66
CA VAL A 476 -2.84 32.96 11.89
C VAL A 476 -3.28 31.59 12.43
N ILE A 477 -3.78 30.76 11.54
CA ILE A 477 -4.15 29.37 11.82
C ILE A 477 -2.94 28.50 11.49
N HIS A 478 -2.55 27.65 12.41
CA HIS A 478 -1.46 26.69 12.22
C HIS A 478 -1.97 25.25 12.40
N ARG A 479 -1.60 24.38 11.49
CA ARG A 479 -1.78 22.93 11.58
C ARG A 479 -0.47 22.25 11.24
N MET A 480 -0.08 21.28 12.02
CA MET A 480 1.12 20.48 11.79
C MET A 480 0.89 19.05 12.30
N ALA A 481 1.38 18.07 11.57
CA ALA A 481 1.36 16.68 11.99
C ALA A 481 2.63 15.97 11.50
N THR A 482 3.09 15.04 12.33
CA THR A 482 4.14 14.09 12.00
C THR A 482 3.49 12.73 11.71
N LEU A 483 3.74 12.19 10.53
CA LEU A 483 3.01 11.05 9.99
C LEU A 483 3.97 10.01 9.44
N GLY A 484 3.57 8.75 9.51
CA GLY A 484 4.25 7.64 8.86
C GLY A 484 3.28 6.53 8.49
N ILE A 485 3.67 5.70 7.55
CA ILE A 485 2.97 4.47 7.17
C ILE A 485 4.00 3.37 6.98
N CYS A 486 3.66 2.18 7.40
CA CYS A 486 4.50 1.00 7.30
C CYS A 486 3.78 -0.11 6.56
N VAL A 487 4.45 -0.70 5.59
CA VAL A 487 4.10 -1.99 4.99
C VAL A 487 5.09 -3.00 5.53
N LEU A 488 4.66 -3.88 6.44
CA LEU A 488 5.54 -4.79 7.16
C LEU A 488 6.26 -5.75 6.20
N ASP A 489 5.50 -6.36 5.31
CA ASP A 489 6.01 -7.24 4.27
C ASP A 489 5.47 -6.80 2.91
N PRO A 490 6.24 -6.02 2.13
CA PRO A 490 5.82 -5.55 0.83
C PRO A 490 5.69 -6.69 -0.20
N THR A 491 6.33 -7.85 0.01
CA THR A 491 6.23 -9.00 -0.90
C THR A 491 4.83 -9.62 -0.95
N ARG A 492 3.95 -9.23 -0.01
CA ARG A 492 2.54 -9.63 0.07
C ARG A 492 1.61 -8.57 -0.49
N THR A 493 2.15 -7.62 -1.22
CA THR A 493 1.38 -6.57 -1.92
C THR A 493 1.75 -6.57 -3.40
N MET A 494 0.81 -6.20 -4.27
CA MET A 494 1.03 -6.09 -5.71
C MET A 494 0.17 -4.99 -6.30
N SER A 495 0.73 -4.27 -7.26
CA SER A 495 0.00 -3.29 -8.07
C SER A 495 -0.15 -3.80 -9.50
N LEU A 496 -1.39 -3.98 -9.97
CA LEU A 496 -1.71 -4.21 -11.38
C LEU A 496 -2.04 -2.87 -12.02
N ILE A 497 -1.19 -2.41 -12.92
CA ILE A 497 -1.27 -1.08 -13.53
C ILE A 497 -1.59 -1.22 -15.02
N PRO A 498 -2.61 -0.50 -15.55
CA PRO A 498 -2.83 -0.45 -16.99
C PRO A 498 -1.58 0.05 -17.71
N ALA A 499 -1.18 -0.65 -18.79
CA ALA A 499 0.05 -0.31 -19.53
C ALA A 499 0.09 1.12 -20.09
N ILE A 500 -1.07 1.73 -20.30
CA ILE A 500 -1.19 3.15 -20.70
C ILE A 500 -0.62 4.12 -19.64
N LEU A 501 -0.44 3.67 -18.40
CA LEU A 501 0.17 4.45 -17.31
C LEU A 501 1.67 4.16 -17.15
N GLN A 502 2.23 3.29 -18.00
CA GLN A 502 3.67 3.06 -18.06
C GLN A 502 4.31 4.27 -18.75
N GLY A 503 4.89 5.16 -17.99
CA GLY A 503 5.56 6.37 -18.46
C GLY A 503 7.04 6.16 -18.66
#